data_66492b934c38689205527d1c3bd60b20
#
_entry.id   66492b934c38689205527d1c3bd60b20
#
_cell.length_a   1.000
_cell.length_b   1.000
_cell.length_c   1.000
_cell.angle_alpha   90.00
_cell.angle_beta   90.00
_cell.angle_gamma   90.00
#
_symmetry.space_group_name_H-M   'P 1'
#
loop_
_entity.id
_entity.type
_entity.pdbx_description
1 polymer ?
#
loop_
_entity_poly.entity_id
_entity_poly.type
_entity_poly.pdbx_seq_one_letter_code
_entity_poly.pdbx_strand_id
1 'polypeptide(L)'
;MRLRNLVRPVSLLVLALGLAGSALAADPVFPPSSRFGFDPPSDMVSSKRFSGLERLEGGATVSVVELPANAFADLETNFTDANLKAQGFIVTSRQAIKVAGDVDAVLFTGEQPAVESAGTPAIKKWMLLVGDPTVTGIIIAQATPDAETEETMKRLLTGIHIRPALTLEQQVAALPFRIGNDAGFRPVRVLAGNSVLLTQGTKDEMLGLEQPILVLAQAVQPPPATEQRDAFARAALYSNQTMKDFVIERAQSYRQNGVDWHEIVARAVDTASSTPVVISQTIRFAPDGYLRAVGVVKADKREGVLARFREVVDSVQLR
;
A
#
# COMPACT_ATOMS: atom_id res chain seq x y z
N MET A 1 40.59 -24.95 84.38
CA MET A 1 40.89 -25.45 83.03
C MET A 1 39.79 -24.93 82.11
N ARG A 2 39.99 -23.87 81.35
CA ARG A 2 38.95 -23.21 80.55
C ARG A 2 39.18 -23.53 79.06
N LEU A 3 38.18 -24.23 78.43
CA LEU A 3 38.16 -24.46 77.02
C LEU A 3 37.55 -23.19 76.30
N ARG A 4 38.30 -22.62 75.40
CA ARG A 4 37.86 -21.52 74.53
C ARG A 4 37.30 -22.13 73.24
N ASN A 5 36.01 -21.93 73.00
CA ASN A 5 35.35 -22.25 71.73
C ASN A 5 35.73 -21.22 70.67
N LEU A 6 36.34 -21.69 69.59
CA LEU A 6 36.59 -20.93 68.35
C LEU A 6 35.38 -21.08 67.45
N VAL A 7 34.66 -20.00 67.26
CA VAL A 7 33.57 -19.93 66.25
C VAL A 7 34.22 -19.36 64.96
N ARG A 8 34.22 -20.17 63.91
CA ARG A 8 34.59 -19.74 62.53
C ARG A 8 33.38 -19.10 61.84
N PRO A 9 33.48 -17.93 61.22
CA PRO A 9 32.41 -17.39 60.38
C PRO A 9 32.42 -18.12 59.03
N VAL A 10 31.27 -18.66 58.65
CA VAL A 10 30.98 -19.18 57.30
C VAL A 10 30.62 -17.97 56.42
N SER A 11 31.48 -17.59 55.51
CA SER A 11 31.22 -16.59 54.49
C SER A 11 30.22 -17.15 53.45
N LEU A 12 29.01 -16.66 53.46
CA LEU A 12 27.98 -16.95 52.44
C LEU A 12 28.29 -16.16 51.19
N LEU A 13 28.88 -16.79 50.16
CA LEU A 13 29.06 -16.20 48.83
C LEU A 13 27.74 -16.26 48.08
N VAL A 14 26.99 -15.14 48.06
CA VAL A 14 25.78 -15.00 47.24
C VAL A 14 26.20 -14.78 45.79
N LEU A 15 26.11 -15.83 44.98
CA LEU A 15 26.27 -15.78 43.51
C LEU A 15 25.06 -15.14 42.91
N ALA A 16 25.11 -13.83 42.63
CA ALA A 16 24.07 -13.13 41.85
C ALA A 16 24.20 -13.57 40.37
N LEU A 17 23.39 -14.57 39.96
CA LEU A 17 23.15 -14.83 38.55
C LEU A 17 22.38 -13.64 37.98
N GLY A 18 23.08 -12.76 37.25
CA GLY A 18 22.48 -11.75 36.41
C GLY A 18 21.69 -12.45 35.30
N LEU A 19 20.38 -12.43 35.38
CA LEU A 19 19.47 -12.69 34.26
C LEU A 19 19.66 -11.56 33.26
N ALA A 20 20.64 -11.73 32.33
CA ALA A 20 20.67 -10.97 31.11
C ALA A 20 19.45 -11.45 30.29
N GLY A 21 18.31 -10.81 30.49
CA GLY A 21 17.16 -10.96 29.63
C GLY A 21 17.58 -10.54 28.23
N SER A 22 17.78 -11.50 27.34
CA SER A 22 17.87 -11.22 25.91
C SER A 22 16.58 -10.49 25.54
N ALA A 23 16.66 -9.18 25.30
CA ALA A 23 15.58 -8.48 24.64
C ALA A 23 15.38 -9.18 23.28
N LEU A 24 14.33 -10.00 23.17
CA LEU A 24 13.89 -10.52 21.88
C LEU A 24 13.59 -9.28 21.05
N ALA A 25 14.41 -9.03 20.03
CA ALA A 25 14.09 -8.04 19.03
C ALA A 25 12.71 -8.44 18.46
N ALA A 26 11.77 -7.51 18.44
CA ALA A 26 10.48 -7.75 17.82
C ALA A 26 10.70 -8.10 16.35
N ASP A 27 9.90 -9.02 15.81
CA ASP A 27 9.97 -9.35 14.39
C ASP A 27 9.67 -8.10 13.54
N PRO A 28 10.40 -7.89 12.44
CA PRO A 28 10.15 -6.76 11.55
C PRO A 28 8.73 -6.72 11.01
N VAL A 29 8.12 -5.55 11.01
CA VAL A 29 6.78 -5.34 10.46
C VAL A 29 6.89 -5.09 8.96
N PHE A 30 6.36 -6.01 8.16
CA PHE A 30 6.24 -5.85 6.71
C PHE A 30 4.82 -5.36 6.36
N PRO A 31 4.67 -4.16 5.77
CA PRO A 31 3.38 -3.73 5.23
C PRO A 31 2.82 -4.76 4.25
N PRO A 32 1.50 -4.87 4.10
CA PRO A 32 0.88 -5.83 3.19
C PRO A 32 1.50 -5.77 1.79
N SER A 33 1.88 -6.94 1.26
CA SER A 33 2.55 -7.12 -0.05
C SER A 33 3.92 -6.46 -0.21
N SER A 34 4.44 -5.73 0.79
CA SER A 34 5.75 -5.09 0.71
C SER A 34 6.89 -6.07 0.93
N ARG A 35 7.98 -5.87 0.19
CA ARG A 35 9.27 -6.54 0.40
C ARG A 35 10.12 -5.82 1.45
N PHE A 36 9.78 -4.58 1.78
CA PHE A 36 10.48 -3.79 2.77
C PHE A 36 9.77 -3.90 4.12
N GLY A 37 10.52 -4.29 5.14
CA GLY A 37 10.10 -4.38 6.53
C GLY A 37 10.80 -3.37 7.40
N PHE A 38 10.24 -3.09 8.57
CA PHE A 38 10.68 -2.04 9.47
C PHE A 38 10.64 -2.54 10.92
N ASP A 39 11.45 -1.92 11.78
CA ASP A 39 11.36 -2.03 13.24
C ASP A 39 10.70 -0.74 13.79
N PRO A 40 9.35 -0.61 13.69
CA PRO A 40 8.68 0.63 14.02
C PRO A 40 8.62 0.85 15.54
N PRO A 41 8.52 2.12 15.98
CA PRO A 41 8.06 2.44 17.32
C PRO A 41 6.70 1.80 17.61
N SER A 42 6.42 1.53 18.88
CA SER A 42 5.22 0.78 19.31
C SER A 42 3.87 1.46 18.96
N ASP A 43 3.89 2.76 18.68
CA ASP A 43 2.74 3.59 18.30
C ASP A 43 2.56 3.70 16.76
N MET A 44 3.44 3.05 15.97
CA MET A 44 3.31 2.93 14.52
C MET A 44 2.88 1.53 14.12
N VAL A 45 1.91 1.44 13.24
CA VAL A 45 1.33 0.18 12.74
C VAL A 45 1.30 0.15 11.22
N SER A 46 1.13 -1.03 10.64
CA SER A 46 0.88 -1.15 9.19
C SER A 46 -0.38 -0.39 8.80
N SER A 47 -0.25 0.51 7.81
CA SER A 47 -1.41 1.24 7.30
C SER A 47 -2.37 0.30 6.56
N LYS A 48 -3.67 0.56 6.75
CA LYS A 48 -4.72 -0.05 5.93
C LYS A 48 -5.03 0.75 4.66
N ARG A 49 -4.48 1.96 4.53
CA ARG A 49 -4.78 2.91 3.47
C ARG A 49 -3.77 2.90 2.33
N PHE A 50 -2.52 2.53 2.63
CA PHE A 50 -1.40 2.51 1.68
C PHE A 50 -0.35 1.46 2.11
N SER A 51 0.54 1.10 1.20
CA SER A 51 1.68 0.25 1.54
C SER A 51 2.66 1.03 2.41
N GLY A 52 2.71 0.72 3.71
CA GLY A 52 3.55 1.46 4.65
C GLY A 52 3.07 1.38 6.09
N LEU A 53 3.53 2.32 6.90
CA LEU A 53 3.22 2.45 8.31
C LEU A 53 2.57 3.80 8.60
N GLU A 54 1.71 3.86 9.59
CA GLU A 54 1.14 5.09 10.10
C GLU A 54 1.08 5.09 11.63
N ARG A 55 1.23 6.27 12.21
CA ARG A 55 1.03 6.44 13.65
C ARG A 55 -0.47 6.43 13.97
N LEU A 56 -0.86 5.71 15.02
CA LEU A 56 -2.27 5.55 15.41
C LEU A 56 -2.95 6.89 15.71
N GLU A 57 -2.24 7.82 16.34
CA GLU A 57 -2.75 9.15 16.68
C GLU A 57 -2.51 10.19 15.58
N GLY A 58 -1.99 9.77 14.42
CA GLY A 58 -1.65 10.64 13.31
C GLY A 58 -0.30 11.33 13.45
N GLY A 59 -0.02 12.29 12.57
CA GLY A 59 1.19 13.11 12.60
C GLY A 59 2.43 12.50 11.93
N ALA A 60 2.49 11.17 11.75
CA ALA A 60 3.62 10.53 11.06
C ALA A 60 3.17 9.36 10.18
N THR A 61 3.81 9.22 9.02
CA THR A 61 3.60 8.12 8.06
C THR A 61 4.90 7.70 7.41
N VAL A 62 4.98 6.42 7.01
CA VAL A 62 6.06 5.89 6.18
C VAL A 62 5.41 5.13 5.02
N SER A 63 5.55 5.61 3.81
CA SER A 63 5.02 4.97 2.60
C SER A 63 6.12 4.27 1.81
N VAL A 64 5.78 3.16 1.16
CA VAL A 64 6.70 2.34 0.38
C VAL A 64 6.18 2.23 -1.05
N VAL A 65 7.06 2.51 -2.01
CA VAL A 65 6.84 2.26 -3.43
C VAL A 65 7.93 1.30 -3.91
N GLU A 66 7.52 0.22 -4.55
CA GLU A 66 8.41 -0.79 -5.11
C GLU A 66 8.42 -0.70 -6.62
N LEU A 67 9.61 -0.72 -7.19
CA LEU A 67 9.88 -0.60 -8.62
C LEU A 67 10.81 -1.74 -9.07
N PRO A 68 10.90 -2.03 -10.37
CA PRO A 68 11.88 -2.97 -10.89
C PRO A 68 13.31 -2.59 -10.48
N ALA A 69 14.19 -3.57 -10.28
CA ALA A 69 15.56 -3.36 -9.81
C ALA A 69 16.37 -2.36 -10.66
N ASN A 70 16.15 -2.35 -11.96
CA ASN A 70 16.84 -1.44 -12.88
C ASN A 70 16.43 0.04 -12.76
N ALA A 71 15.38 0.36 -11.97
CA ALA A 71 14.95 1.74 -11.79
C ALA A 71 15.88 2.57 -10.89
N PHE A 72 16.73 1.93 -10.09
CA PHE A 72 17.58 2.63 -9.11
C PHE A 72 18.48 3.69 -9.75
N ALA A 73 19.24 3.32 -10.78
CA ALA A 73 20.20 4.21 -11.43
C ALA A 73 19.52 5.43 -12.09
N ASP A 74 18.39 5.20 -12.73
CA ASP A 74 17.61 6.28 -13.36
C ASP A 74 17.04 7.24 -12.32
N LEU A 75 16.52 6.70 -11.21
CA LEU A 75 15.98 7.51 -10.11
C LEU A 75 17.06 8.27 -9.37
N GLU A 76 18.21 7.63 -9.10
CA GLU A 76 19.34 8.30 -8.47
C GLU A 76 19.82 9.52 -9.27
N THR A 77 19.84 9.40 -10.59
CA THR A 77 20.16 10.49 -11.51
C THR A 77 19.07 11.55 -11.58
N ASN A 78 17.81 11.16 -11.56
CA ASN A 78 16.66 12.07 -11.72
C ASN A 78 16.24 12.75 -10.42
N PHE A 79 16.60 12.24 -9.25
CA PHE A 79 16.29 12.85 -7.95
C PHE A 79 17.28 13.99 -7.64
N THR A 80 17.31 14.99 -8.53
CA THR A 80 18.04 16.24 -8.31
C THR A 80 17.26 17.15 -7.35
N ASP A 81 17.94 18.05 -6.66
CA ASP A 81 17.29 19.01 -5.75
C ASP A 81 16.25 19.86 -6.49
N ALA A 82 16.50 20.19 -7.77
CA ALA A 82 15.56 20.94 -8.59
C ALA A 82 14.27 20.15 -8.85
N ASN A 83 14.40 18.86 -9.23
CA ASN A 83 13.26 18.00 -9.51
C ASN A 83 12.45 17.71 -8.24
N LEU A 84 13.13 17.44 -7.12
CA LEU A 84 12.47 17.20 -5.83
C LEU A 84 11.77 18.46 -5.31
N LYS A 85 12.39 19.64 -5.47
CA LYS A 85 11.77 20.93 -5.15
C LYS A 85 10.52 21.22 -6.00
N ALA A 86 10.55 20.88 -7.28
CA ALA A 86 9.37 21.01 -8.15
C ALA A 86 8.20 20.12 -7.70
N GLN A 87 8.49 19.03 -6.98
CA GLN A 87 7.51 18.14 -6.35
C GLN A 87 7.16 18.54 -4.90
N GLY A 88 7.60 19.71 -4.45
CA GLY A 88 7.32 20.22 -3.11
C GLY A 88 8.22 19.66 -2.02
N PHE A 89 9.33 18.99 -2.36
CA PHE A 89 10.30 18.49 -1.38
C PHE A 89 11.60 19.32 -1.45
N ILE A 90 11.82 20.18 -0.46
CA ILE A 90 13.05 20.96 -0.33
C ILE A 90 14.08 20.14 0.43
N VAL A 91 15.08 19.63 -0.28
CA VAL A 91 16.14 18.80 0.28
C VAL A 91 17.13 19.67 1.03
N THR A 92 17.44 19.30 2.27
CA THR A 92 18.47 19.91 3.13
C THR A 92 19.72 19.05 3.27
N SER A 93 19.59 17.73 3.07
CA SER A 93 20.73 16.80 3.14
C SER A 93 20.51 15.62 2.19
N ARG A 94 21.60 15.16 1.58
CA ARG A 94 21.68 13.94 0.76
C ARG A 94 22.86 13.10 1.21
N GLN A 95 22.64 11.84 1.53
CA GLN A 95 23.68 10.94 2.04
C GLN A 95 23.60 9.58 1.36
N ALA A 96 24.71 9.14 0.74
CA ALA A 96 24.86 7.75 0.33
C ALA A 96 25.15 6.90 1.57
N ILE A 97 24.37 5.85 1.76
CA ILE A 97 24.46 4.95 2.93
C ILE A 97 24.31 3.50 2.50
N LYS A 98 24.57 2.58 3.42
CA LYS A 98 24.24 1.16 3.27
C LYS A 98 23.10 0.80 4.21
N VAL A 99 22.18 -0.05 3.75
CA VAL A 99 21.04 -0.56 4.51
C VAL A 99 20.92 -2.08 4.32
N ALA A 100 20.15 -2.75 5.16
CA ALA A 100 19.89 -4.21 5.04
C ALA A 100 21.18 -5.03 4.83
N GLY A 101 22.21 -4.74 5.59
CA GLY A 101 23.54 -5.36 5.51
C GLY A 101 24.49 -4.61 4.59
N ASP A 102 24.33 -4.63 3.27
CA ASP A 102 25.27 -3.98 2.33
C ASP A 102 24.58 -3.41 1.07
N VAL A 103 23.27 -3.21 1.12
CA VAL A 103 22.51 -2.66 0.00
C VAL A 103 22.72 -1.16 -0.13
N ASP A 104 23.00 -0.71 -1.35
CA ASP A 104 23.18 0.71 -1.66
C ASP A 104 21.87 1.47 -1.50
N ALA A 105 21.98 2.64 -0.83
CA ALA A 105 20.84 3.52 -0.66
C ALA A 105 21.27 4.99 -0.59
N VAL A 106 20.33 5.88 -0.94
CA VAL A 106 20.50 7.33 -0.80
C VAL A 106 19.40 7.86 0.10
N LEU A 107 19.79 8.46 1.22
CA LEU A 107 18.89 9.12 2.16
C LEU A 107 18.83 10.63 1.87
N PHE A 108 17.65 11.12 1.58
CA PHE A 108 17.34 12.54 1.45
C PHE A 108 16.58 13.00 2.68
N THR A 109 16.98 14.12 3.25
CA THR A 109 16.29 14.78 4.36
C THR A 109 15.89 16.18 3.94
N GLY A 110 14.72 16.63 4.36
CA GLY A 110 14.25 17.97 4.03
C GLY A 110 12.83 18.22 4.53
N GLU A 111 12.15 19.11 3.87
CA GLU A 111 10.81 19.53 4.27
C GLU A 111 9.92 19.83 3.07
N GLN A 112 8.64 19.76 3.30
CA GLN A 112 7.61 20.30 2.44
C GLN A 112 7.05 21.53 3.14
N PRO A 113 7.19 22.73 2.57
CA PRO A 113 6.68 23.96 3.17
C PRO A 113 5.16 23.94 3.37
N ALA A 114 4.69 24.70 4.35
CA ALA A 114 3.26 24.94 4.50
C ALA A 114 2.68 25.62 3.25
N VAL A 115 1.44 25.26 2.91
CA VAL A 115 0.66 25.93 1.86
C VAL A 115 -0.53 26.59 2.55
N GLU A 116 -0.37 27.86 2.92
CA GLU A 116 -1.39 28.62 3.68
C GLU A 116 -2.74 28.67 2.96
N SER A 117 -2.74 28.86 1.62
CA SER A 117 -3.96 28.88 0.81
C SER A 117 -4.76 27.58 0.82
N ALA A 118 -4.09 26.45 1.12
CA ALA A 118 -4.70 25.12 1.21
C ALA A 118 -4.87 24.63 2.67
N GLY A 119 -4.45 25.44 3.66
CA GLY A 119 -4.45 25.02 5.07
C GLY A 119 -3.52 23.83 5.37
N THR A 120 -2.52 23.58 4.51
CA THR A 120 -1.62 22.46 4.65
C THR A 120 -0.43 22.87 5.52
N PRO A 121 -0.16 22.20 6.66
CA PRO A 121 0.97 22.51 7.53
C PRO A 121 2.31 22.14 6.86
N ALA A 122 3.40 22.72 7.37
CA ALA A 122 4.74 22.26 7.02
C ALA A 122 4.95 20.81 7.48
N ILE A 123 5.68 20.03 6.70
CA ILE A 123 5.93 18.61 6.97
C ILE A 123 7.44 18.35 6.84
N LYS A 124 8.05 17.74 7.86
CA LYS A 124 9.38 17.14 7.74
C LYS A 124 9.28 15.89 6.86
N LYS A 125 10.24 15.73 5.97
CA LYS A 125 10.23 14.62 5.01
C LYS A 125 11.61 13.98 4.91
N TRP A 126 11.62 12.66 4.92
CA TRP A 126 12.79 11.83 4.66
C TRP A 126 12.44 10.87 3.53
N MET A 127 13.31 10.73 2.58
CA MET A 127 13.13 9.78 1.49
C MET A 127 14.38 8.90 1.38
N LEU A 128 14.17 7.59 1.39
CA LEU A 128 15.20 6.60 1.19
C LEU A 128 14.99 5.95 -0.17
N LEU A 129 15.94 6.11 -1.06
CA LEU A 129 16.03 5.37 -2.31
C LEU A 129 16.93 4.16 -2.10
N VAL A 130 16.44 2.94 -2.34
CA VAL A 130 17.13 1.68 -2.08
C VAL A 130 17.35 0.92 -3.37
N GLY A 131 18.59 0.47 -3.63
CA GLY A 131 18.99 -0.26 -4.82
C GLY A 131 19.33 -1.73 -4.54
N ASP A 132 18.33 -2.55 -4.15
CA ASP A 132 18.53 -4.00 -4.03
C ASP A 132 18.61 -4.65 -5.43
N PRO A 133 19.45 -5.69 -5.65
CA PRO A 133 19.58 -6.36 -6.95
C PRO A 133 18.28 -6.90 -7.55
N THR A 134 17.22 -7.03 -6.74
CA THR A 134 15.93 -7.62 -7.14
C THR A 134 14.75 -6.67 -7.04
N VAL A 135 14.93 -5.49 -6.42
CA VAL A 135 13.89 -4.46 -6.28
C VAL A 135 14.52 -3.08 -6.02
N THR A 136 13.93 -2.05 -6.58
CA THR A 136 14.21 -0.67 -6.17
C THR A 136 13.10 -0.22 -5.23
N GLY A 137 13.47 0.35 -4.07
CA GLY A 137 12.53 0.90 -3.09
C GLY A 137 12.61 2.42 -3.03
N ILE A 138 11.45 3.09 -3.03
CA ILE A 138 11.33 4.49 -2.58
C ILE A 138 10.51 4.45 -1.31
N ILE A 139 11.14 4.80 -0.18
CA ILE A 139 10.51 4.82 1.12
C ILE A 139 10.44 6.26 1.58
N ILE A 140 9.24 6.78 1.82
CA ILE A 140 9.02 8.18 2.19
C ILE A 140 8.43 8.23 3.58
N ALA A 141 9.20 8.74 4.53
CA ALA A 141 8.72 9.08 5.86
C ALA A 141 8.34 10.57 5.91
N GLN A 142 7.23 10.85 6.56
CA GLN A 142 6.71 12.21 6.72
C GLN A 142 6.20 12.37 8.15
N ALA A 143 6.48 13.53 8.75
CA ALA A 143 5.96 13.86 10.06
C ALA A 143 5.68 15.36 10.17
N THR A 144 4.64 15.72 10.95
CA THR A 144 4.49 17.10 11.41
C THR A 144 5.69 17.48 12.29
N PRO A 145 6.10 18.76 12.36
CA PRO A 145 7.32 19.17 13.05
C PRO A 145 7.47 18.65 14.49
N ASP A 146 6.35 18.51 15.19
CA ASP A 146 6.32 18.13 16.61
C ASP A 146 6.06 16.63 16.83
N ALA A 147 5.72 15.85 15.79
CA ALA A 147 5.30 14.46 15.93
C ALA A 147 6.48 13.49 16.03
N GLU A 148 7.61 13.77 15.37
CA GLU A 148 8.76 12.87 15.34
C GLU A 148 10.11 13.60 15.31
N THR A 149 11.11 12.95 15.92
CA THR A 149 12.49 13.40 15.83
C THR A 149 13.13 12.90 14.54
N GLU A 150 14.08 13.67 14.04
CA GLU A 150 14.88 13.25 12.89
C GLU A 150 15.63 11.94 13.14
N GLU A 151 16.11 11.74 14.37
CA GLU A 151 16.84 10.54 14.78
C GLU A 151 15.97 9.29 14.71
N THR A 152 14.70 9.37 15.18
CA THR A 152 13.76 8.25 15.12
C THR A 152 13.46 7.85 13.69
N MET A 153 13.19 8.83 12.80
CA MET A 153 12.90 8.55 11.39
C MET A 153 14.12 8.03 10.63
N LYS A 154 15.29 8.59 10.87
CA LYS A 154 16.54 8.07 10.28
C LYS A 154 16.80 6.63 10.71
N ARG A 155 16.68 6.31 12.00
CA ARG A 155 16.87 4.95 12.51
C ARG A 155 15.87 3.97 11.86
N LEU A 156 14.60 4.35 11.76
CA LEU A 156 13.57 3.54 11.12
C LEU A 156 13.89 3.25 9.65
N LEU A 157 14.34 4.26 8.90
CA LEU A 157 14.67 4.14 7.48
C LEU A 157 15.98 3.40 7.23
N THR A 158 16.99 3.56 8.11
CA THR A 158 18.28 2.86 7.94
C THR A 158 18.23 1.42 8.44
N GLY A 159 17.31 1.11 9.35
CA GLY A 159 17.09 -0.23 9.90
C GLY A 159 16.11 -1.09 9.10
N ILE A 160 15.89 -0.80 7.81
CA ILE A 160 14.97 -1.58 7.00
C ILE A 160 15.45 -3.02 6.80
N HIS A 161 14.46 -3.90 6.61
CA HIS A 161 14.66 -5.29 6.23
C HIS A 161 14.14 -5.52 4.81
N ILE A 162 14.81 -6.39 4.05
CA ILE A 162 14.38 -6.75 2.69
C ILE A 162 14.13 -8.25 2.65
N ARG A 163 12.92 -8.63 2.22
CA ARG A 163 12.55 -10.04 2.04
C ARG A 163 12.42 -10.39 0.55
N PRO A 164 12.50 -11.68 0.20
CA PRO A 164 12.18 -12.14 -1.17
C PRO A 164 10.78 -11.70 -1.61
N ALA A 165 10.60 -11.60 -2.94
CA ALA A 165 9.30 -11.29 -3.50
C ALA A 165 8.25 -12.31 -3.03
N LEU A 166 7.09 -11.84 -2.60
CA LEU A 166 5.95 -12.68 -2.30
C LEU A 166 5.43 -13.32 -3.58
N THR A 167 5.05 -14.58 -3.52
CA THR A 167 4.31 -15.21 -4.61
C THR A 167 2.96 -14.51 -4.83
N LEU A 168 2.40 -14.63 -6.03
CA LEU A 168 1.07 -14.07 -6.31
C LEU A 168 0.01 -14.58 -5.32
N GLU A 169 0.07 -15.87 -4.96
CA GLU A 169 -0.81 -16.48 -3.97
C GLU A 169 -0.69 -15.81 -2.60
N GLN A 170 0.53 -15.58 -2.13
CA GLN A 170 0.78 -14.87 -0.86
C GLN A 170 0.28 -13.42 -0.91
N GLN A 171 0.48 -12.72 -2.04
CA GLN A 171 -0.02 -11.37 -2.23
C GLN A 171 -1.55 -11.32 -2.21
N VAL A 172 -2.21 -12.25 -2.89
CA VAL A 172 -3.69 -12.37 -2.89
C VAL A 172 -4.22 -12.73 -1.49
N ALA A 173 -3.53 -13.61 -0.77
CA ALA A 173 -3.89 -13.96 0.61
C ALA A 173 -3.76 -12.77 1.58
N ALA A 174 -2.87 -11.81 1.29
CA ALA A 174 -2.66 -10.60 2.09
C ALA A 174 -3.64 -9.45 1.77
N LEU A 175 -4.50 -9.57 0.76
CA LEU A 175 -5.49 -8.55 0.41
C LEU A 175 -6.43 -8.26 1.58
N PRO A 176 -6.91 -7.00 1.75
CA PRO A 176 -7.85 -6.63 2.80
C PRO A 176 -9.29 -7.16 2.54
N PHE A 177 -9.46 -7.99 1.53
CA PHE A 177 -10.69 -8.69 1.19
C PHE A 177 -10.40 -10.11 0.68
N ARG A 178 -11.42 -10.94 0.63
CA ARG A 178 -11.38 -12.29 0.08
C ARG A 178 -12.44 -12.44 -1.01
N ILE A 179 -12.08 -13.12 -2.10
CA ILE A 179 -13.00 -13.50 -3.17
C ILE A 179 -13.53 -14.88 -2.85
N GLY A 180 -14.85 -15.03 -2.69
CA GLY A 180 -15.51 -16.29 -2.36
C GLY A 180 -15.85 -17.15 -3.58
N ASN A 181 -16.12 -16.50 -4.73
CA ASN A 181 -16.39 -17.16 -6.01
C ASN A 181 -15.68 -16.36 -7.12
N ASP A 182 -14.77 -16.99 -7.81
CA ASP A 182 -14.00 -16.35 -8.87
C ASP A 182 -14.70 -16.34 -10.23
N ALA A 183 -15.82 -17.03 -10.38
CA ALA A 183 -16.57 -17.15 -11.64
C ALA A 183 -15.70 -17.45 -12.87
N GLY A 184 -14.60 -18.19 -12.67
CA GLY A 184 -13.63 -18.54 -13.69
C GLY A 184 -12.59 -17.42 -13.99
N PHE A 185 -12.52 -16.37 -13.16
CA PHE A 185 -11.44 -15.41 -13.19
C PHE A 185 -10.27 -15.89 -12.33
N ARG A 186 -9.07 -15.64 -12.80
CA ARG A 186 -7.84 -15.90 -12.02
C ARG A 186 -7.10 -14.61 -11.72
N PRO A 187 -6.39 -14.51 -10.60
CA PRO A 187 -5.53 -13.37 -10.32
C PRO A 187 -4.34 -13.34 -11.26
N VAL A 188 -3.95 -12.15 -11.66
CA VAL A 188 -2.76 -11.88 -12.50
C VAL A 188 -1.74 -11.07 -11.72
N ARG A 189 -2.22 -10.06 -10.98
CA ARG A 189 -1.36 -9.13 -10.26
C ARG A 189 -2.09 -8.48 -9.10
N VAL A 190 -1.40 -8.34 -7.99
CA VAL A 190 -1.81 -7.47 -6.87
C VAL A 190 -1.14 -6.11 -7.06
N LEU A 191 -1.88 -5.04 -6.82
CA LEU A 191 -1.44 -3.66 -6.96
C LEU A 191 -1.60 -2.96 -5.61
N ALA A 192 -0.55 -2.28 -5.17
CA ALA A 192 -0.51 -1.48 -3.94
C ALA A 192 -1.02 -2.21 -2.66
N GLY A 193 -1.07 -3.54 -2.66
CA GLY A 193 -1.52 -4.34 -1.51
C GLY A 193 -3.02 -4.29 -1.19
N ASN A 194 -3.80 -3.50 -1.91
CA ASN A 194 -5.24 -3.30 -1.69
C ASN A 194 -6.11 -3.55 -2.92
N SER A 195 -5.51 -3.93 -4.03
CA SER A 195 -6.24 -4.22 -5.25
C SER A 195 -5.68 -5.41 -6.02
N VAL A 196 -6.51 -6.08 -6.79
CA VAL A 196 -6.15 -7.23 -7.62
C VAL A 196 -6.71 -7.09 -9.02
N LEU A 197 -5.87 -7.39 -10.00
CA LEU A 197 -6.27 -7.57 -11.39
C LEU A 197 -6.55 -9.05 -11.64
N LEU A 198 -7.72 -9.33 -12.14
CA LEU A 198 -8.20 -10.65 -12.51
C LEU A 198 -8.48 -10.72 -14.00
N THR A 199 -8.34 -11.90 -14.60
CA THR A 199 -8.71 -12.15 -16.00
C THR A 199 -9.39 -13.50 -16.18
N GLN A 200 -10.15 -13.64 -17.24
CA GLN A 200 -10.72 -14.89 -17.70
C GLN A 200 -9.98 -15.39 -18.94
N GLY A 201 -8.76 -15.87 -18.77
CA GLY A 201 -7.94 -16.35 -19.87
C GLY A 201 -6.56 -16.74 -19.42
N THR A 202 -5.73 -17.20 -20.33
CA THR A 202 -4.40 -17.76 -20.04
C THR A 202 -3.27 -16.75 -20.09
N LYS A 203 -3.51 -15.59 -20.71
CA LYS A 203 -2.50 -14.53 -20.84
C LYS A 203 -2.46 -13.64 -19.61
N ASP A 204 -1.28 -13.29 -19.14
CA ASP A 204 -1.06 -12.32 -18.05
C ASP A 204 -0.95 -10.88 -18.58
N GLU A 205 -0.51 -10.73 -19.82
CA GLU A 205 -0.50 -9.47 -20.54
C GLU A 205 -1.72 -9.36 -21.44
N MET A 206 -2.46 -8.28 -21.30
CA MET A 206 -3.75 -8.08 -21.98
C MET A 206 -3.67 -6.93 -22.99
N LEU A 207 -2.75 -7.08 -23.95
CA LEU A 207 -2.66 -6.15 -25.07
C LEU A 207 -3.98 -6.17 -25.85
N GLY A 208 -4.60 -5.00 -26.02
CA GLY A 208 -5.85 -4.87 -26.81
C GLY A 208 -7.07 -5.56 -26.22
N LEU A 209 -7.11 -5.80 -24.89
CA LEU A 209 -8.25 -6.38 -24.17
C LEU A 209 -8.78 -7.70 -24.79
N GLU A 210 -7.87 -8.58 -25.19
CA GLU A 210 -8.21 -9.88 -25.81
C GLU A 210 -9.03 -10.78 -24.87
N GLN A 211 -8.88 -10.58 -23.58
CA GLN A 211 -9.52 -11.28 -22.49
C GLN A 211 -10.31 -10.30 -21.60
N PRO A 212 -11.42 -10.70 -21.00
CA PRO A 212 -12.07 -9.90 -19.98
C PRO A 212 -11.13 -9.65 -18.80
N ILE A 213 -11.14 -8.45 -18.26
CA ILE A 213 -10.41 -8.08 -17.05
C ILE A 213 -11.37 -7.57 -15.98
N LEU A 214 -11.05 -7.84 -14.74
CA LEU A 214 -11.75 -7.32 -13.58
C LEU A 214 -10.75 -6.83 -12.55
N VAL A 215 -10.83 -5.57 -12.19
CA VAL A 215 -10.03 -4.98 -11.11
C VAL A 215 -10.92 -4.82 -9.89
N LEU A 216 -10.51 -5.38 -8.76
CA LEU A 216 -11.11 -5.16 -7.46
C LEU A 216 -10.15 -4.33 -6.62
N ALA A 217 -10.62 -3.23 -6.04
CA ALA A 217 -9.81 -2.35 -5.21
C ALA A 217 -10.60 -1.91 -3.97
N GLN A 218 -10.00 -2.03 -2.80
CA GLN A 218 -10.56 -1.52 -1.56
C GLN A 218 -9.89 -0.19 -1.19
N ALA A 219 -10.71 0.82 -0.91
CA ALA A 219 -10.29 2.08 -0.31
C ALA A 219 -10.75 2.15 1.14
N VAL A 220 -9.82 2.49 2.03
CA VAL A 220 -10.07 2.62 3.48
C VAL A 220 -10.10 4.12 3.84
N GLN A 221 -10.98 4.83 3.18
CA GLN A 221 -11.30 6.24 3.45
C GLN A 221 -12.82 6.35 3.57
N PRO A 222 -13.34 7.27 4.37
CA PRO A 222 -14.79 7.45 4.50
C PRO A 222 -15.43 7.57 3.12
N PRO A 223 -16.51 6.84 2.84
CA PRO A 223 -17.23 6.97 1.60
C PRO A 223 -17.90 8.35 1.52
N PRO A 224 -18.20 8.85 0.31
CA PRO A 224 -18.96 10.08 0.17
C PRO A 224 -20.37 9.93 0.78
N ALA A 225 -20.96 11.06 1.18
CA ALA A 225 -22.32 11.12 1.64
C ALA A 225 -23.28 10.48 0.62
N THR A 226 -24.38 9.89 1.07
CA THR A 226 -25.25 9.06 0.24
C THR A 226 -25.73 9.79 -1.02
N GLU A 227 -26.06 11.08 -0.90
CA GLU A 227 -26.49 11.94 -1.99
C GLU A 227 -25.39 12.26 -3.02
N GLN A 228 -24.13 12.09 -2.65
CA GLN A 228 -22.96 12.35 -3.51
C GLN A 228 -22.46 11.08 -4.22
N ARG A 229 -22.97 9.91 -3.89
CA ARG A 229 -22.42 8.61 -4.36
C ARG A 229 -22.57 8.39 -5.85
N ASP A 230 -23.65 8.85 -6.47
CA ASP A 230 -23.81 8.79 -7.93
C ASP A 230 -22.79 9.69 -8.64
N ALA A 231 -22.65 10.94 -8.19
CA ALA A 231 -21.66 11.85 -8.74
C ALA A 231 -20.22 11.32 -8.57
N PHE A 232 -19.90 10.79 -7.39
CA PHE A 232 -18.64 10.12 -7.12
C PHE A 232 -18.38 8.94 -8.05
N ALA A 233 -19.36 8.05 -8.25
CA ALA A 233 -19.23 6.88 -9.11
C ALA A 233 -19.01 7.27 -10.58
N ARG A 234 -19.70 8.31 -11.08
CA ARG A 234 -19.48 8.86 -12.43
C ARG A 234 -18.11 9.49 -12.56
N ALA A 235 -17.68 10.30 -11.61
CA ALA A 235 -16.35 10.89 -11.61
C ALA A 235 -15.27 9.81 -11.61
N ALA A 236 -15.44 8.75 -10.81
CA ALA A 236 -14.54 7.61 -10.78
C ALA A 236 -14.50 6.84 -12.11
N LEU A 237 -15.63 6.71 -12.82
CA LEU A 237 -15.67 6.11 -14.16
C LEU A 237 -14.86 6.96 -15.16
N TYR A 238 -15.13 8.25 -15.22
CA TYR A 238 -14.50 9.18 -16.16
C TYR A 238 -13.02 9.45 -15.85
N SER A 239 -12.54 9.20 -14.65
CA SER A 239 -11.12 9.31 -14.30
C SER A 239 -10.23 8.22 -14.93
N ASN A 240 -10.81 7.22 -15.59
CA ASN A 240 -10.06 6.17 -16.25
C ASN A 240 -9.44 6.69 -17.56
N GLN A 241 -8.15 7.01 -17.53
CA GLN A 241 -7.40 7.57 -18.66
C GLN A 241 -7.12 6.56 -19.79
N THR A 242 -7.30 5.26 -19.53
CA THR A 242 -7.12 4.22 -20.56
C THR A 242 -8.33 4.07 -21.48
N MET A 243 -9.42 4.78 -21.18
CA MET A 243 -10.68 4.73 -21.90
C MET A 243 -11.14 6.13 -22.31
N LYS A 244 -11.89 6.22 -23.40
CA LYS A 244 -12.48 7.46 -23.90
C LYS A 244 -13.89 7.19 -24.43
N ASP A 245 -14.61 8.26 -24.81
CA ASP A 245 -15.93 8.22 -25.47
C ASP A 245 -16.96 7.43 -24.65
N PHE A 246 -17.01 7.70 -23.34
CA PHE A 246 -17.92 7.01 -22.43
C PHE A 246 -19.38 7.35 -22.74
N VAL A 247 -20.21 6.31 -22.90
CA VAL A 247 -21.68 6.39 -22.99
C VAL A 247 -22.26 5.48 -21.93
N ILE A 248 -22.85 6.05 -20.88
CA ILE A 248 -23.49 5.29 -19.81
C ILE A 248 -24.80 4.70 -20.36
N GLU A 249 -24.90 3.36 -20.32
CA GLU A 249 -26.11 2.62 -20.70
C GLU A 249 -27.06 2.47 -19.51
N ARG A 250 -26.50 2.27 -18.32
CA ARG A 250 -27.24 2.12 -17.07
C ARG A 250 -26.44 2.65 -15.90
N ALA A 251 -27.09 3.37 -15.01
CA ALA A 251 -26.54 3.76 -13.70
C ALA A 251 -27.65 3.60 -12.67
N GLN A 252 -27.37 2.88 -11.57
CA GLN A 252 -28.36 2.62 -10.55
C GLN A 252 -27.72 2.50 -9.17
N SER A 253 -28.41 3.04 -8.16
CA SER A 253 -28.11 2.79 -6.75
C SER A 253 -29.14 1.83 -6.19
N TYR A 254 -28.70 0.90 -5.35
CA TYR A 254 -29.56 -0.04 -4.66
C TYR A 254 -28.95 -0.44 -3.33
N ARG A 255 -29.75 -1.05 -2.46
CA ARG A 255 -29.31 -1.55 -1.17
C ARG A 255 -29.49 -3.07 -1.12
N GLN A 256 -28.42 -3.77 -0.74
CA GLN A 256 -28.40 -5.21 -0.62
C GLN A 256 -27.74 -5.61 0.70
N ASN A 257 -28.43 -6.42 1.51
CA ASN A 257 -27.95 -6.88 2.82
C ASN A 257 -27.51 -5.73 3.75
N GLY A 258 -28.23 -4.61 3.74
CA GLY A 258 -27.92 -3.44 4.56
C GLY A 258 -26.78 -2.54 4.05
N VAL A 259 -26.16 -2.90 2.93
CA VAL A 259 -25.06 -2.17 2.31
C VAL A 259 -25.55 -1.43 1.06
N ASP A 260 -25.10 -0.20 0.88
CA ASP A 260 -25.41 0.60 -0.31
C ASP A 260 -24.44 0.29 -1.45
N TRP A 261 -25.00 0.15 -2.63
CA TRP A 261 -24.29 -0.17 -3.86
C TRP A 261 -24.59 0.85 -4.95
N HIS A 262 -23.64 1.08 -5.82
CA HIS A 262 -23.83 1.83 -7.05
C HIS A 262 -23.21 1.07 -8.22
N GLU A 263 -23.98 0.86 -9.27
CA GLU A 263 -23.55 0.15 -10.47
C GLU A 263 -23.70 1.05 -11.70
N ILE A 264 -22.66 1.06 -12.54
CA ILE A 264 -22.67 1.71 -13.85
C ILE A 264 -22.26 0.67 -14.88
N VAL A 265 -23.03 0.58 -15.97
CA VAL A 265 -22.63 -0.10 -17.20
C VAL A 265 -22.52 0.96 -18.28
N ALA A 266 -21.34 1.04 -18.92
CA ALA A 266 -21.05 2.02 -19.95
C ALA A 266 -20.35 1.40 -21.15
N ARG A 267 -20.60 1.92 -22.35
CA ARG A 267 -19.74 1.71 -23.50
C ARG A 267 -18.61 2.72 -23.47
N ALA A 268 -17.46 2.33 -23.97
CA ALA A 268 -16.30 3.20 -24.13
C ALA A 268 -15.41 2.67 -25.26
N VAL A 269 -14.32 3.38 -25.52
CA VAL A 269 -13.28 2.95 -26.48
C VAL A 269 -11.95 2.91 -25.73
N ASP A 270 -11.23 1.80 -25.84
CA ASP A 270 -9.87 1.68 -25.32
C ASP A 270 -8.94 2.64 -26.07
N THR A 271 -8.21 3.49 -25.34
CA THR A 271 -7.37 4.52 -25.95
C THR A 271 -6.18 3.96 -26.75
N ALA A 272 -5.61 2.84 -26.28
CA ALA A 272 -4.42 2.25 -26.88
C ALA A 272 -4.74 1.47 -28.17
N SER A 273 -5.82 0.68 -28.17
CA SER A 273 -6.17 -0.21 -29.29
C SER A 273 -7.31 0.34 -30.15
N SER A 274 -8.00 1.42 -29.73
CA SER A 274 -9.24 1.91 -30.34
C SER A 274 -10.35 0.84 -30.39
N THR A 275 -10.32 -0.14 -29.50
CA THR A 275 -11.29 -1.24 -29.43
C THR A 275 -12.54 -0.78 -28.69
N PRO A 276 -13.77 -0.99 -29.23
CA PRO A 276 -15.00 -0.78 -28.49
C PRO A 276 -15.11 -1.76 -27.32
N VAL A 277 -15.43 -1.25 -26.15
CA VAL A 277 -15.53 -2.01 -24.90
C VAL A 277 -16.81 -1.70 -24.16
N VAL A 278 -17.17 -2.61 -23.25
CA VAL A 278 -18.17 -2.39 -22.20
C VAL A 278 -17.47 -2.44 -20.85
N ILE A 279 -17.76 -1.43 -20.03
CA ILE A 279 -17.26 -1.30 -18.67
C ILE A 279 -18.42 -1.55 -17.72
N SER A 280 -18.19 -2.41 -16.74
CA SER A 280 -19.08 -2.59 -15.58
C SER A 280 -18.35 -2.08 -14.36
N GLN A 281 -18.80 -0.97 -13.79
CA GLN A 281 -18.26 -0.46 -12.53
C GLN A 281 -19.28 -0.68 -11.43
N THR A 282 -18.87 -1.35 -10.36
CA THR A 282 -19.65 -1.51 -9.14
C THR A 282 -18.90 -0.95 -7.95
N ILE A 283 -19.57 -0.13 -7.14
CA ILE A 283 -19.01 0.39 -5.88
C ILE A 283 -19.92 -0.05 -4.74
N ARG A 284 -19.33 -0.74 -3.78
CA ARG A 284 -19.98 -1.17 -2.55
C ARG A 284 -19.50 -0.28 -1.41
N PHE A 285 -20.40 0.49 -0.81
CA PHE A 285 -20.07 1.45 0.24
C PHE A 285 -20.21 0.79 1.63
N ALA A 286 -19.12 0.74 2.39
CA ALA A 286 -19.09 0.30 3.78
C ALA A 286 -18.92 1.52 4.71
N PRO A 287 -19.16 1.41 6.01
CA PRO A 287 -18.99 2.53 6.94
C PRO A 287 -17.58 3.16 6.90
N ASP A 288 -16.55 2.32 6.80
CA ASP A 288 -15.14 2.71 6.92
C ASP A 288 -14.41 2.75 5.57
N GLY A 289 -15.14 2.64 4.45
CA GLY A 289 -14.51 2.62 3.14
C GLY A 289 -15.43 2.10 2.04
N TYR A 290 -14.87 1.74 0.91
CA TYR A 290 -15.62 1.15 -0.19
C TYR A 290 -14.78 0.16 -0.99
N LEU A 291 -15.46 -0.83 -1.56
CA LEU A 291 -14.90 -1.69 -2.59
C LEU A 291 -15.33 -1.16 -3.96
N ARG A 292 -14.38 -0.90 -4.85
CA ARG A 292 -14.64 -0.59 -6.25
C ARG A 292 -14.22 -1.77 -7.12
N ALA A 293 -15.14 -2.23 -7.94
CA ALA A 293 -14.89 -3.23 -8.96
C ALA A 293 -15.07 -2.60 -10.35
N VAL A 294 -14.11 -2.83 -11.25
CA VAL A 294 -14.17 -2.36 -12.64
C VAL A 294 -13.88 -3.52 -13.56
N GLY A 295 -14.92 -4.02 -14.21
CA GLY A 295 -14.82 -5.04 -15.25
C GLY A 295 -14.79 -4.40 -16.63
N VAL A 296 -13.90 -4.87 -17.52
CA VAL A 296 -13.81 -4.41 -18.90
C VAL A 296 -13.81 -5.62 -19.83
N VAL A 297 -14.62 -5.56 -20.86
CA VAL A 297 -14.72 -6.60 -21.88
C VAL A 297 -14.96 -5.97 -23.26
N LYS A 298 -14.48 -6.60 -24.33
CA LYS A 298 -14.81 -6.19 -25.71
C LYS A 298 -16.33 -6.17 -25.91
N ALA A 299 -16.83 -5.16 -26.62
CA ALA A 299 -18.27 -4.95 -26.78
C ALA A 299 -18.98 -6.15 -27.43
N ASP A 300 -18.33 -6.84 -28.36
CA ASP A 300 -18.82 -8.04 -29.04
C ASP A 300 -18.79 -9.31 -28.16
N LYS A 301 -18.10 -9.29 -27.02
CA LYS A 301 -17.96 -10.41 -26.08
C LYS A 301 -18.65 -10.18 -24.74
N ARG A 302 -19.49 -9.16 -24.65
CA ARG A 302 -20.13 -8.75 -23.35
C ARG A 302 -21.09 -9.77 -22.77
N GLU A 303 -21.72 -10.60 -23.64
CA GLU A 303 -22.75 -11.54 -23.23
C GLU A 303 -22.20 -12.58 -22.26
N GLY A 304 -22.90 -12.79 -21.14
CA GLY A 304 -22.50 -13.68 -20.06
C GLY A 304 -21.32 -13.18 -19.20
N VAL A 305 -20.45 -12.27 -19.70
CA VAL A 305 -19.29 -11.78 -18.95
C VAL A 305 -19.72 -10.79 -17.87
N LEU A 306 -20.68 -9.91 -18.16
CA LEU A 306 -21.20 -8.96 -17.16
C LEU A 306 -21.82 -9.66 -15.95
N ALA A 307 -22.53 -10.78 -16.15
CA ALA A 307 -23.04 -11.60 -15.06
C ALA A 307 -21.90 -12.18 -14.20
N ARG A 308 -20.85 -12.68 -14.83
CA ARG A 308 -19.69 -13.21 -14.11
C ARG A 308 -18.92 -12.14 -13.33
N PHE A 309 -18.79 -10.91 -13.86
CA PHE A 309 -18.26 -9.81 -13.06
C PHE A 309 -19.08 -9.62 -11.79
N ARG A 310 -20.40 -9.67 -11.92
CA ARG A 310 -21.31 -9.52 -10.79
C ARG A 310 -21.15 -10.65 -9.75
N GLU A 311 -21.07 -11.91 -10.20
CA GLU A 311 -20.85 -13.06 -9.34
C GLU A 311 -19.58 -12.92 -8.49
N VAL A 312 -18.46 -12.49 -9.11
CA VAL A 312 -17.22 -12.21 -8.39
C VAL A 312 -17.44 -11.14 -7.33
N VAL A 313 -18.01 -9.99 -7.74
CA VAL A 313 -18.18 -8.81 -6.85
C VAL A 313 -19.11 -9.13 -5.67
N ASP A 314 -20.20 -9.86 -5.91
CA ASP A 314 -21.15 -10.26 -4.87
C ASP A 314 -20.51 -11.24 -3.85
N SER A 315 -19.50 -11.99 -4.27
CA SER A 315 -18.78 -12.95 -3.42
C SER A 315 -17.71 -12.34 -2.53
N VAL A 316 -17.35 -11.05 -2.74
CA VAL A 316 -16.26 -10.40 -2.01
C VAL A 316 -16.65 -10.17 -0.56
N GLN A 317 -15.79 -10.61 0.35
CA GLN A 317 -15.86 -10.41 1.78
C GLN A 317 -14.74 -9.46 2.23
N LEU A 318 -15.08 -8.32 2.83
CA LEU A 318 -14.12 -7.40 3.44
C LEU A 318 -13.61 -7.99 4.76
N ARG A 319 -12.34 -7.74 5.08
CA ARG A 319 -11.66 -8.20 6.33
C ARG A 319 -11.52 -7.07 7.32
#